data_79711ba7f983855181217f2e5b0ca073
#
_entry.id   79711ba7f983855181217f2e5b0ca073
#
_cell.length_a   1.000
_cell.length_b   1.000
_cell.length_c   1.000
_cell.angle_alpha   90.00
_cell.angle_beta   90.00
_cell.angle_gamma   90.00
#
_symmetry.space_group_name_H-M   'P 1'
#
loop_
_entity.id
_entity.type
_entity.pdbx_description
1 polymer ?
#
loop_
_entity_poly.entity_id
_entity_poly.type
_entity_poly.pdbx_seq_one_letter_code
_entity_poly.pdbx_strand_id
1 'polypeptide(L)'
;MKNTLSFLLTLTLLVVGSITAQAQLQQPAASPAAHVSQVVGFTKISIDYSSPAVKGRKVFGGIIKYGESWRAGANGQTIIEFSTAVSVGGKNLAAGKYSIFVTPAATGEWTIHLNKKAESIYSYMKDGKIDEAALAADDAVAVKATPSTVGATERLQYHISAGNNKVAQVTLAWETTAVSFMVDSLVDQKMEQFKSQF
;
A
#
# COMPACT_ATOMS: atom_id res chain seq x y z
N MET A 1 -62.55 -17.11 -23.87
CA MET A 1 -61.72 -15.93 -24.20
C MET A 1 -60.99 -15.30 -23.00
N LYS A 2 -61.58 -15.22 -21.78
CA LYS A 2 -60.89 -14.67 -20.60
C LYS A 2 -59.67 -15.48 -20.11
N ASN A 3 -59.73 -16.84 -20.21
CA ASN A 3 -58.64 -17.73 -19.74
C ASN A 3 -57.43 -17.76 -20.66
N THR A 4 -57.61 -17.55 -21.98
CA THR A 4 -56.52 -17.49 -22.96
C THR A 4 -55.70 -16.20 -22.83
N LEU A 5 -56.41 -15.07 -22.48
CA LEU A 5 -55.74 -13.81 -22.27
C LEU A 5 -54.87 -13.78 -21.02
N SER A 6 -55.35 -14.45 -19.92
CA SER A 6 -54.58 -14.61 -18.67
C SER A 6 -53.33 -15.50 -18.87
N PHE A 7 -53.42 -16.55 -19.69
CA PHE A 7 -52.30 -17.43 -19.97
C PHE A 7 -51.22 -16.76 -20.81
N LEU A 8 -51.63 -15.95 -21.78
CA LEU A 8 -50.70 -15.15 -22.60
C LEU A 8 -50.00 -14.05 -21.75
N LEU A 9 -50.69 -13.45 -20.80
CA LEU A 9 -50.09 -12.40 -19.92
C LEU A 9 -49.07 -13.03 -18.97
N THR A 10 -49.32 -14.23 -18.43
CA THR A 10 -48.37 -14.95 -17.56
C THR A 10 -47.14 -15.44 -18.33
N LEU A 11 -47.29 -15.86 -19.58
CA LEU A 11 -46.19 -16.32 -20.42
C LEU A 11 -45.28 -15.16 -20.82
N THR A 12 -45.85 -13.95 -21.06
CA THR A 12 -45.09 -12.74 -21.39
C THR A 12 -44.29 -12.25 -20.18
N LEU A 13 -44.82 -12.37 -18.97
CA LEU A 13 -44.13 -11.99 -17.74
C LEU A 13 -42.95 -12.94 -17.45
N LEU A 14 -43.05 -14.21 -17.77
CA LEU A 14 -41.97 -15.21 -17.62
C LEU A 14 -40.81 -14.96 -18.60
N VAL A 15 -41.08 -14.49 -19.82
CA VAL A 15 -40.04 -14.19 -20.83
C VAL A 15 -39.28 -12.92 -20.53
N VAL A 16 -39.94 -11.90 -19.94
CA VAL A 16 -39.26 -10.62 -19.55
C VAL A 16 -38.33 -10.83 -18.33
N GLY A 17 -38.60 -11.85 -17.48
CA GLY A 17 -37.76 -12.19 -16.31
C GLY A 17 -36.41 -12.86 -16.66
N SER A 18 -36.20 -13.21 -17.93
CA SER A 18 -34.94 -13.86 -18.39
C SER A 18 -33.90 -12.89 -18.93
N ILE A 19 -33.89 -11.62 -18.46
CA ILE A 19 -32.74 -10.74 -18.68
C ILE A 19 -31.62 -11.35 -17.83
N THR A 20 -30.82 -12.21 -18.44
CA THR A 20 -29.62 -12.75 -17.88
C THR A 20 -28.73 -11.58 -17.45
N ALA A 21 -28.51 -11.45 -16.14
CA ALA A 21 -27.43 -10.65 -15.62
C ALA A 21 -26.14 -11.23 -16.21
N GLN A 22 -25.69 -10.72 -17.34
CA GLN A 22 -24.36 -11.00 -17.85
C GLN A 22 -23.40 -10.40 -16.85
N ALA A 23 -22.86 -11.21 -15.97
CA ALA A 23 -21.69 -10.85 -15.20
C ALA A 23 -20.62 -10.49 -16.23
N GLN A 24 -20.39 -9.19 -16.46
CA GLN A 24 -19.30 -8.74 -17.30
C GLN A 24 -18.01 -9.26 -16.67
N LEU A 25 -17.38 -10.22 -17.31
CA LEU A 25 -16.03 -10.65 -16.99
C LEU A 25 -15.12 -9.44 -17.16
N GLN A 26 -14.77 -8.80 -16.04
CA GLN A 26 -13.78 -7.74 -16.05
C GLN A 26 -12.41 -8.35 -16.32
N GLN A 27 -11.65 -7.74 -17.22
CA GLN A 27 -10.27 -8.15 -17.43
C GLN A 27 -9.49 -8.04 -16.11
N PRO A 28 -8.66 -9.03 -15.79
CA PRO A 28 -7.80 -8.96 -14.62
C PRO A 28 -6.95 -7.69 -14.62
N ALA A 29 -6.89 -7.00 -13.49
CA ALA A 29 -6.10 -5.77 -13.37
C ALA A 29 -4.62 -6.05 -13.69
N ALA A 30 -4.01 -5.21 -14.52
CA ALA A 30 -2.57 -5.33 -14.87
C ALA A 30 -1.66 -5.23 -13.64
N SER A 31 -2.11 -4.49 -12.63
CA SER A 31 -1.48 -4.37 -11.30
C SER A 31 -2.50 -4.78 -10.25
N PRO A 32 -2.62 -6.08 -9.91
CA PRO A 32 -3.61 -6.57 -8.97
C PRO A 32 -3.42 -5.97 -7.59
N ALA A 33 -4.51 -5.83 -6.85
CA ALA A 33 -4.48 -5.47 -5.44
C ALA A 33 -3.79 -6.58 -4.64
N ALA A 34 -3.00 -6.19 -3.66
CA ALA A 34 -2.27 -7.07 -2.77
C ALA A 34 -2.34 -6.55 -1.34
N HIS A 35 -2.26 -7.46 -0.40
CA HIS A 35 -2.25 -7.18 1.02
C HIS A 35 -1.20 -8.03 1.71
N VAL A 36 -0.45 -7.43 2.63
CA VAL A 36 0.44 -8.15 3.54
C VAL A 36 0.21 -7.65 4.95
N SER A 37 0.20 -8.55 5.93
CA SER A 37 0.11 -8.16 7.32
C SER A 37 0.90 -9.10 8.22
N GLN A 38 1.45 -8.54 9.32
CA GLN A 38 2.19 -9.25 10.34
C GLN A 38 1.87 -8.66 11.70
N VAL A 39 1.67 -9.51 12.70
CA VAL A 39 1.64 -9.10 14.10
C VAL A 39 3.07 -9.09 14.62
N VAL A 40 3.46 -7.99 15.26
CA VAL A 40 4.78 -7.77 15.85
C VAL A 40 4.56 -7.21 17.26
N GLY A 41 4.84 -7.99 18.29
CA GLY A 41 4.44 -7.68 19.66
C GLY A 41 2.93 -7.50 19.77
N PHE A 42 2.49 -6.33 20.21
CA PHE A 42 1.07 -5.97 20.32
C PHE A 42 0.51 -5.24 19.10
N THR A 43 1.31 -5.05 18.05
CA THR A 43 0.96 -4.24 16.90
C THR A 43 0.73 -5.12 15.68
N LYS A 44 -0.43 -5.03 15.06
CA LYS A 44 -0.63 -5.51 13.69
C LYS A 44 -0.17 -4.41 12.74
N ILE A 45 0.77 -4.75 11.86
CA ILE A 45 1.22 -3.93 10.75
C ILE A 45 0.61 -4.52 9.50
N SER A 46 -0.07 -3.73 8.69
CA SER A 46 -0.64 -4.18 7.41
C SER A 46 -0.36 -3.18 6.30
N ILE A 47 -0.19 -3.67 5.07
CA ILE A 47 0.04 -2.84 3.88
C ILE A 47 -0.91 -3.28 2.78
N ASP A 48 -1.71 -2.33 2.29
CA ASP A 48 -2.57 -2.47 1.12
C ASP A 48 -1.93 -1.73 -0.06
N TYR A 49 -1.75 -2.41 -1.18
CA TYR A 49 -1.09 -1.85 -2.36
C TYR A 49 -1.57 -2.48 -3.65
N SER A 50 -1.16 -1.93 -4.78
CA SER A 50 -1.28 -2.60 -6.08
C SER A 50 0.10 -3.02 -6.56
N SER A 51 0.19 -4.26 -7.09
CA SER A 51 1.43 -4.96 -7.43
C SER A 51 1.73 -4.89 -8.95
N PRO A 52 2.43 -3.84 -9.45
CA PRO A 52 2.81 -3.74 -10.85
C PRO A 52 3.89 -4.75 -11.23
N ALA A 53 3.87 -5.21 -12.48
CA ALA A 53 4.88 -6.09 -13.04
C ALA A 53 5.98 -5.30 -13.78
N VAL A 54 7.19 -5.83 -13.81
CA VAL A 54 8.34 -5.29 -14.58
C VAL A 54 8.06 -5.35 -16.08
N LYS A 55 7.61 -6.49 -16.60
CA LYS A 55 7.33 -6.73 -18.02
C LYS A 55 8.49 -6.31 -18.93
N GLY A 56 9.70 -6.70 -18.56
CA GLY A 56 10.92 -6.41 -19.32
C GLY A 56 11.32 -4.92 -19.36
N ARG A 57 10.70 -4.04 -18.59
CA ARG A 57 11.01 -2.61 -18.55
C ARG A 57 12.04 -2.33 -17.44
N LYS A 58 12.84 -1.29 -17.63
CA LYS A 58 13.66 -0.73 -16.56
C LYS A 58 12.73 0.00 -15.58
N VAL A 59 12.75 -0.36 -14.31
CA VAL A 59 11.89 0.25 -13.30
C VAL A 59 12.47 1.55 -12.78
N PHE A 60 13.51 1.48 -11.96
CA PHE A 60 14.11 2.67 -11.35
C PHE A 60 15.06 3.36 -12.33
N GLY A 61 14.85 4.66 -12.54
CA GLY A 61 15.49 5.44 -13.60
C GLY A 61 14.87 5.23 -14.98
N GLY A 62 13.79 4.46 -15.08
CA GLY A 62 12.97 4.26 -16.28
C GLY A 62 11.52 4.67 -16.03
N ILE A 63 10.68 3.75 -15.55
CA ILE A 63 9.27 4.02 -15.25
C ILE A 63 9.15 4.97 -14.04
N ILE A 64 9.96 4.71 -13.00
CA ILE A 64 10.06 5.53 -11.79
C ILE A 64 11.31 6.39 -11.92
N LYS A 65 11.12 7.70 -11.98
CA LYS A 65 12.22 8.63 -12.12
C LYS A 65 12.95 8.83 -10.80
N TYR A 66 14.24 9.03 -10.88
CA TYR A 66 15.03 9.44 -9.73
C TYR A 66 14.74 10.89 -9.35
N GLY A 67 14.68 11.18 -8.05
CA GLY A 67 14.43 12.51 -7.51
C GLY A 67 12.95 12.92 -7.48
N GLU A 68 12.04 12.07 -7.94
CA GLU A 68 10.59 12.32 -7.88
C GLU A 68 9.92 11.32 -6.94
N SER A 69 9.05 11.81 -6.06
CA SER A 69 8.26 10.95 -5.17
C SER A 69 7.24 10.13 -5.95
N TRP A 70 7.12 8.87 -5.57
CA TRP A 70 6.24 7.90 -6.19
C TRP A 70 5.41 7.19 -5.11
N ARG A 71 4.16 6.82 -5.45
CA ARG A 71 3.19 6.16 -4.53
C ARG A 71 3.55 4.75 -4.08
N ALA A 72 4.78 4.31 -4.32
CA ALA A 72 5.32 3.02 -3.87
C ALA A 72 4.42 1.80 -4.22
N GLY A 73 3.77 1.88 -5.39
CA GLY A 73 2.81 0.91 -5.93
C GLY A 73 2.26 1.36 -7.27
N ALA A 74 1.02 0.94 -7.57
CA ALA A 74 0.29 1.31 -8.78
C ALA A 74 -1.18 1.60 -8.47
N ASN A 75 -1.93 2.11 -9.45
CA ASN A 75 -3.35 2.48 -9.34
C ASN A 75 -3.60 3.50 -8.22
N GLY A 76 -4.21 3.08 -7.10
CA GLY A 76 -4.45 3.91 -5.91
C GLY A 76 -3.21 4.12 -5.06
N GLN A 77 -3.42 4.65 -3.86
CA GLN A 77 -2.36 4.82 -2.86
C GLN A 77 -1.91 3.48 -2.26
N THR A 78 -0.68 3.42 -1.81
CA THR A 78 -0.17 2.35 -0.94
C THR A 78 -0.34 2.81 0.50
N ILE A 79 -1.06 2.05 1.30
CA ILE A 79 -1.39 2.38 2.70
C ILE A 79 -0.72 1.39 3.63
N ILE A 80 0.03 1.90 4.61
CA ILE A 80 0.44 1.14 5.78
C ILE A 80 -0.48 1.51 6.96
N GLU A 81 -0.91 0.52 7.72
CA GLU A 81 -1.71 0.70 8.92
C GLU A 81 -1.04 0.07 10.13
N PHE A 82 -1.00 0.81 11.23
CA PHE A 82 -0.55 0.34 12.52
C PHE A 82 -1.73 0.27 13.49
N SER A 83 -1.98 -0.92 14.07
CA SER A 83 -3.09 -1.10 15.02
C SER A 83 -2.86 -0.43 16.39
N THR A 84 -1.63 -0.12 16.72
CA THR A 84 -1.23 0.61 17.94
C THR A 84 -0.10 1.58 17.60
N ALA A 85 0.26 2.49 18.52
CA ALA A 85 1.39 3.39 18.32
C ALA A 85 2.70 2.61 18.09
N VAL A 86 3.57 3.16 17.23
CA VAL A 86 4.88 2.61 16.84
C VAL A 86 5.93 3.70 16.84
N SER A 87 7.21 3.32 16.71
CA SER A 87 8.29 4.25 16.40
C SER A 87 8.92 3.89 15.06
N VAL A 88 9.10 4.88 14.18
CA VAL A 88 9.75 4.74 12.88
C VAL A 88 10.79 5.85 12.74
N GLY A 89 12.04 5.47 12.45
CA GLY A 89 13.12 6.47 12.34
C GLY A 89 13.32 7.31 13.61
N GLY A 90 13.03 6.75 14.79
CA GLY A 90 13.11 7.44 16.08
C GLY A 90 11.93 8.38 16.39
N LYS A 91 10.93 8.49 15.51
CA LYS A 91 9.71 9.27 15.75
C LYS A 91 8.54 8.37 16.12
N ASN A 92 7.80 8.73 17.17
CA ASN A 92 6.56 8.04 17.54
C ASN A 92 5.42 8.44 16.60
N LEU A 93 4.74 7.44 16.07
CA LEU A 93 3.55 7.56 15.25
C LEU A 93 2.35 6.98 15.99
N ALA A 94 1.23 7.65 15.92
CA ALA A 94 -0.02 7.12 16.46
C ALA A 94 -0.49 5.88 15.68
N ALA A 95 -1.36 5.08 16.29
CA ALA A 95 -2.14 4.08 15.56
C ALA A 95 -2.91 4.75 14.43
N GLY A 96 -3.00 4.11 13.27
CA GLY A 96 -3.71 4.66 12.12
C GLY A 96 -3.07 4.34 10.79
N LYS A 97 -3.54 5.01 9.76
CA LYS A 97 -3.17 4.82 8.35
C LYS A 97 -2.24 5.92 7.88
N TYR A 98 -1.26 5.52 7.07
CA TYR A 98 -0.29 6.42 6.46
C TYR A 98 -0.09 6.00 5.00
N SER A 99 -0.03 6.96 4.07
CA SER A 99 0.42 6.65 2.72
C SER A 99 1.92 6.41 2.71
N ILE A 100 2.37 5.39 1.98
CA ILE A 100 3.79 5.18 1.70
C ILE A 100 4.11 5.86 0.37
N PHE A 101 5.05 6.81 0.40
CA PHE A 101 5.69 7.33 -0.80
C PHE A 101 7.19 7.03 -0.74
N VAL A 102 7.81 6.92 -1.90
CA VAL A 102 9.25 6.71 -2.00
C VAL A 102 9.83 7.67 -3.02
N THR A 103 10.89 8.37 -2.64
CA THR A 103 11.69 9.21 -3.53
C THR A 103 13.02 8.49 -3.79
N PRO A 104 13.16 7.76 -4.91
CA PRO A 104 14.39 7.07 -5.22
C PRO A 104 15.47 8.06 -5.66
N ALA A 105 16.71 7.80 -5.28
CA ALA A 105 17.87 8.55 -5.74
C ALA A 105 18.69 7.72 -6.75
N ALA A 106 19.35 8.36 -7.70
CA ALA A 106 20.21 7.68 -8.66
C ALA A 106 21.43 7.05 -7.98
N THR A 107 21.90 7.65 -6.90
CA THR A 107 23.00 7.20 -6.06
C THR A 107 22.69 7.48 -4.59
N GLY A 108 23.20 6.63 -3.69
CA GLY A 108 23.02 6.83 -2.26
C GLY A 108 21.65 6.41 -1.74
N GLU A 109 21.21 7.06 -0.68
CA GLU A 109 19.99 6.71 0.05
C GLU A 109 18.74 7.23 -0.62
N TRP A 110 17.69 6.42 -0.61
CA TRP A 110 16.33 6.80 -0.95
C TRP A 110 15.60 7.39 0.25
N THR A 111 14.53 8.12 0.01
CA THR A 111 13.66 8.58 1.09
C THR A 111 12.35 7.81 1.06
N ILE A 112 11.97 7.23 2.20
CA ILE A 112 10.67 6.60 2.41
C ILE A 112 9.85 7.53 3.29
N HIS A 113 8.70 7.94 2.80
CA HIS A 113 7.77 8.85 3.47
C HIS A 113 6.59 8.06 4.03
N LEU A 114 6.26 8.26 5.29
CA LEU A 114 4.98 7.86 5.87
C LEU A 114 4.14 9.12 6.07
N ASN A 115 3.19 9.33 5.17
CA ASN A 115 2.41 10.55 5.09
C ASN A 115 1.10 10.41 5.87
N LYS A 116 0.87 11.36 6.79
CA LYS A 116 -0.24 11.31 7.76
C LYS A 116 -1.64 11.54 7.17
N LYS A 117 -1.74 12.12 5.95
CA LYS A 117 -3.03 12.32 5.29
C LYS A 117 -3.65 11.04 4.76
N ALA A 118 -2.82 9.99 4.55
CA ALA A 118 -3.26 8.73 3.96
C ALA A 118 -4.01 8.90 2.62
N GLU A 119 -3.62 9.90 1.83
CA GLU A 119 -4.21 10.28 0.54
C GLU A 119 -3.34 9.82 -0.63
N SER A 120 -3.88 9.97 -1.83
CA SER A 120 -3.15 9.71 -3.06
C SER A 120 -2.03 10.73 -3.25
N ILE A 121 -0.90 10.31 -3.85
CA ILE A 121 0.19 11.21 -4.22
C ILE A 121 -0.27 12.34 -5.15
N TYR A 122 -1.33 12.11 -5.91
CA TYR A 122 -1.89 13.12 -6.83
C TYR A 122 -2.53 14.32 -6.11
N SER A 123 -2.82 14.23 -4.80
CA SER A 123 -3.24 15.40 -4.00
C SER A 123 -2.12 16.45 -3.85
N TYR A 124 -0.87 16.04 -4.11
CA TYR A 124 0.31 16.91 -4.13
C TYR A 124 0.73 17.34 -5.55
N MET A 125 -0.10 17.04 -6.57
CA MET A 125 0.25 17.41 -7.94
C MET A 125 -0.04 18.87 -8.22
N LYS A 126 0.99 19.60 -8.66
CA LYS A 126 0.92 21.00 -9.08
C LYS A 126 1.66 21.14 -10.41
N ASP A 127 1.02 21.75 -11.40
CA ASP A 127 1.58 21.99 -12.73
C ASP A 127 2.20 20.71 -13.37
N GLY A 128 1.55 19.56 -13.18
CA GLY A 128 1.96 18.27 -13.74
C GLY A 128 3.15 17.59 -13.03
N LYS A 129 3.58 18.12 -11.89
CA LYS A 129 4.66 17.57 -11.05
C LYS A 129 4.20 17.43 -9.61
N ILE A 130 4.87 16.58 -8.85
CA ILE A 130 4.64 16.50 -7.41
C ILE A 130 5.31 17.69 -6.73
N ASP A 131 4.55 18.40 -5.90
CA ASP A 131 5.07 19.42 -4.98
C ASP A 131 5.71 18.69 -3.78
N GLU A 132 7.00 18.41 -3.90
CA GLU A 132 7.78 17.67 -2.90
C GLU A 132 7.81 18.40 -1.53
N ALA A 133 7.73 19.71 -1.52
CA ALA A 133 7.70 20.49 -0.28
C ALA A 133 6.35 20.32 0.44
N ALA A 134 5.25 20.38 -0.29
CA ALA A 134 3.92 20.14 0.25
C ALA A 134 3.77 18.68 0.75
N LEU A 135 4.33 17.71 0.00
CA LEU A 135 4.34 16.31 0.42
C LEU A 135 5.11 16.13 1.73
N ALA A 136 6.33 16.68 1.81
CA ALA A 136 7.18 16.58 3.00
C ALA A 136 6.58 17.28 4.24
N ALA A 137 5.79 18.33 4.07
CA ALA A 137 5.10 19.03 5.17
C ALA A 137 4.02 18.15 5.84
N ASP A 138 3.49 17.17 5.11
CA ASP A 138 2.49 16.23 5.62
C ASP A 138 3.07 14.89 6.07
N ASP A 139 4.39 14.72 6.00
CA ASP A 139 5.04 13.52 6.52
C ASP A 139 4.92 13.44 8.04
N ALA A 140 4.45 12.31 8.54
CA ALA A 140 4.61 11.94 9.94
C ALA A 140 6.09 11.63 10.21
N VAL A 141 6.73 10.93 9.26
CA VAL A 141 8.17 10.66 9.27
C VAL A 141 8.68 10.43 7.84
N ALA A 142 9.89 10.89 7.56
CA ALA A 142 10.67 10.53 6.39
C ALA A 142 11.94 9.79 6.85
N VAL A 143 12.17 8.60 6.29
CA VAL A 143 13.30 7.72 6.66
C VAL A 143 14.24 7.61 5.47
N LYS A 144 15.55 7.76 5.71
CA LYS A 144 16.57 7.44 4.73
C LYS A 144 16.85 5.95 4.74
N ALA A 145 16.94 5.36 3.55
CA ALA A 145 17.15 3.94 3.38
C ALA A 145 18.05 3.66 2.19
N THR A 146 19.09 2.87 2.40
CA THR A 146 20.01 2.45 1.34
C THR A 146 19.36 1.31 0.55
N PRO A 147 19.15 1.46 -0.76
CA PRO A 147 18.67 0.37 -1.59
C PRO A 147 19.72 -0.76 -1.68
N SER A 148 19.25 -1.99 -1.77
CA SER A 148 20.06 -3.19 -1.93
C SER A 148 19.68 -3.95 -3.20
N THR A 149 20.62 -4.70 -3.74
CA THR A 149 20.36 -5.61 -4.86
C THR A 149 19.80 -6.93 -4.33
N VAL A 150 18.72 -7.38 -4.93
CA VAL A 150 18.06 -8.65 -4.61
C VAL A 150 17.84 -9.49 -5.86
N GLY A 151 17.39 -10.72 -5.70
CA GLY A 151 16.98 -11.57 -6.82
C GLY A 151 15.86 -10.91 -7.63
N ALA A 152 15.73 -11.27 -8.90
CA ALA A 152 14.73 -10.71 -9.81
C ALA A 152 13.31 -10.89 -9.25
N THR A 153 12.64 -9.78 -9.03
CA THR A 153 11.29 -9.70 -8.49
C THR A 153 10.37 -9.09 -9.55
N GLU A 154 9.66 -9.93 -10.29
CA GLU A 154 8.85 -9.52 -11.44
C GLU A 154 7.70 -8.58 -11.03
N ARG A 155 7.08 -8.81 -9.87
CA ARG A 155 6.01 -7.95 -9.36
C ARG A 155 6.46 -7.26 -8.09
N LEU A 156 6.16 -5.96 -7.99
CA LEU A 156 6.35 -5.22 -6.75
C LEU A 156 5.68 -5.97 -5.60
N GLN A 157 6.41 -6.17 -4.53
CA GLN A 157 5.91 -6.81 -3.33
C GLN A 157 6.42 -6.13 -2.07
N TYR A 158 5.61 -6.20 -1.03
CA TYR A 158 6.00 -5.85 0.32
C TYR A 158 6.20 -7.11 1.16
N HIS A 159 7.16 -7.06 2.05
CA HIS A 159 7.42 -8.07 3.06
C HIS A 159 7.55 -7.40 4.43
N ILE A 160 6.96 -8.00 5.45
CA ILE A 160 7.08 -7.57 6.84
C ILE A 160 7.70 -8.71 7.62
N SER A 161 8.90 -8.48 8.16
CA SER A 161 9.61 -9.45 9.00
C SER A 161 9.41 -9.07 10.46
N ALA A 162 8.95 -10.01 11.30
CA ALA A 162 8.71 -9.76 12.72
C ALA A 162 10.01 -9.65 13.55
N GLY A 163 11.16 -10.02 12.97
CA GLY A 163 12.45 -9.96 13.65
C GLY A 163 12.42 -10.67 15.00
N ASN A 164 12.70 -9.90 16.07
CA ASN A 164 12.66 -10.37 17.46
C ASN A 164 11.28 -10.20 18.13
N ASN A 165 10.22 -10.04 17.34
CA ASN A 165 8.85 -9.74 17.80
C ASN A 165 8.69 -8.40 18.54
N LYS A 166 9.65 -7.49 18.42
CA LYS A 166 9.60 -6.10 18.91
C LYS A 166 9.77 -5.10 17.79
N VAL A 167 10.71 -5.39 16.90
CA VAL A 167 11.04 -4.53 15.74
C VAL A 167 10.77 -5.31 14.46
N ALA A 168 9.96 -4.73 13.59
CA ALA A 168 9.72 -5.24 12.25
C ALA A 168 10.63 -4.56 11.24
N GLN A 169 11.03 -5.30 10.21
CA GLN A 169 11.57 -4.74 8.99
C GLN A 169 10.48 -4.78 7.92
N VAL A 170 10.15 -3.63 7.37
CA VAL A 170 9.25 -3.49 6.21
C VAL A 170 10.11 -3.29 4.97
N THR A 171 9.97 -4.19 4.00
CA THR A 171 10.76 -4.19 2.77
C THR A 171 9.84 -4.06 1.57
N LEU A 172 10.14 -3.13 0.67
CA LEU A 172 9.62 -3.06 -0.70
C LEU A 172 10.65 -3.67 -1.63
N ALA A 173 10.25 -4.63 -2.47
CA ALA A 173 11.11 -5.23 -3.49
C ALA A 173 10.44 -5.16 -4.87
N TRP A 174 11.21 -4.75 -5.89
CA TRP A 174 10.76 -4.73 -7.27
C TRP A 174 11.95 -4.72 -8.24
N GLU A 175 11.85 -5.44 -9.37
CA GLU A 175 12.94 -5.69 -10.31
C GLU A 175 14.10 -6.41 -9.59
N THR A 176 15.24 -5.79 -9.44
CA THR A 176 16.40 -6.29 -8.69
C THR A 176 16.74 -5.42 -7.48
N THR A 177 15.82 -4.58 -7.06
CA THR A 177 16.06 -3.58 -6.01
C THR A 177 15.10 -3.79 -4.84
N ALA A 178 15.63 -3.73 -3.63
CA ALA A 178 14.85 -3.68 -2.41
C ALA A 178 15.26 -2.47 -1.56
N VAL A 179 14.30 -1.90 -0.86
CA VAL A 179 14.51 -0.84 0.12
C VAL A 179 13.69 -1.14 1.37
N SER A 180 14.26 -0.90 2.55
CA SER A 180 13.64 -1.29 3.82
C SER A 180 13.70 -0.18 4.85
N PHE A 181 12.73 -0.19 5.79
CA PHE A 181 12.76 0.61 6.99
C PHE A 181 12.32 -0.21 8.20
N MET A 182 12.68 0.26 9.39
CA MET A 182 12.40 -0.43 10.64
C MET A 182 11.21 0.21 11.34
N VAL A 183 10.37 -0.64 11.95
CA VAL A 183 9.22 -0.26 12.77
C VAL A 183 9.37 -0.89 14.13
N ASP A 184 9.59 -0.09 15.16
CA ASP A 184 9.57 -0.54 16.56
C ASP A 184 8.11 -0.52 17.05
N SER A 185 7.61 -1.66 17.47
CA SER A 185 6.24 -1.83 17.98
C SER A 185 6.05 -1.33 19.41
N LEU A 186 7.09 -0.78 20.02
CA LEU A 186 7.08 -0.22 21.39
C LEU A 186 6.64 -1.22 22.47
N VAL A 187 6.98 -2.50 22.29
CA VAL A 187 6.57 -3.59 23.21
C VAL A 187 6.98 -3.29 24.64
N ASP A 188 8.23 -2.89 24.87
CA ASP A 188 8.76 -2.67 26.22
C ASP A 188 8.02 -1.53 26.92
N GLN A 189 7.76 -0.42 26.23
CA GLN A 189 6.98 0.71 26.79
C GLN A 189 5.53 0.30 27.11
N LYS A 190 4.89 -0.45 26.23
CA LYS A 190 3.53 -0.95 26.45
C LYS A 190 3.45 -1.92 27.62
N MET A 191 4.45 -2.78 27.78
CA MET A 191 4.54 -3.68 28.93
C MET A 191 4.72 -2.94 30.26
N GLU A 192 5.54 -1.88 30.31
CA GLU A 192 5.68 -1.06 31.50
C GLU A 192 4.37 -0.31 31.84
N GLN A 193 3.68 0.23 30.84
CA GLN A 193 2.36 0.84 31.03
C GLN A 193 1.34 -0.17 31.60
N PHE A 194 1.35 -1.40 31.09
CA PHE A 194 0.47 -2.45 31.58
C PHE A 194 0.77 -2.79 33.05
N LYS A 195 2.05 -3.00 33.42
CA LYS A 195 2.46 -3.30 34.81
C LYS A 195 2.09 -2.18 35.82
N SER A 196 2.10 -0.92 35.34
CA SER A 196 1.78 0.22 36.22
C SER A 196 0.28 0.35 36.57
N GLN A 197 -0.58 -0.48 35.95
CA GLN A 197 -2.02 -0.49 36.22
C GLN A 197 -2.43 -1.48 37.33
N PHE A 198 -1.47 -2.26 37.84
CA PHE A 198 -1.63 -3.26 38.90
C PHE A 198 -0.68 -2.98 40.06
#